data_3efa9e5454dac4ba7f5e93e52b1c8543
#
_entry.id   3efa9e5454dac4ba7f5e93e52b1c8543
#
_cell.length_a   1.000
_cell.length_b   1.000
_cell.length_c   1.000
_cell.angle_alpha   90.00
_cell.angle_beta   90.00
_cell.angle_gamma   90.00
#
_symmetry.space_group_name_H-M   'P 1'
#
loop_
_entity.id
_entity.type
_entity.pdbx_description
1 polymer ?
#
loop_
_entity_poly.entity_id
_entity_poly.type
_entity_poly.pdbx_seq_one_letter_code
_entity_poly.pdbx_strand_id
1 'polypeptide(L)'
;MSDDLGLFTDPDADERERRPRGRDRERDSARAKAKKRKKTILWLVVALVLAVGMGGAYYGYRELRGIGSYDDFPGSGEADTIVEVQDGDVVSKIASTLYNNGVIASARAFVEASKTDARVTSIQPGFYLMKTKMSGTQAVAKMVDPKTRVPAVQIVGGIKLTDIKVGDKVVKGIYSQLADASCTEKDGAKKCLTFDEIKAAAEQTDPVALGVPDWALADVKRAEPEYRLEGLIMRGVYQVKPGVSAVELIRSVIVASAQKLAGAGIPGGTKDTGFRPYEVLVMSSLIEKEAIEKDFTKVSQVIYNRLKKPMALQFDSTINYKNNQPHIRTSDADRDRPGPYNTYMTQGLTPTPIGSPSQQAIAAAMKPEGGDILYFVKCQQDGTSCFATSIDEHNANDQKAQRDGIY
;
A
#
# COMPACT_ATOMS: atom_id res chain seq x y z
N MET A 1 -72.90 15.83 -33.31
CA MET A 1 -73.04 15.01 -34.51
C MET A 1 -73.35 13.64 -33.99
N SER A 2 -74.62 13.47 -33.85
CA SER A 2 -75.55 12.78 -34.77
C SER A 2 -75.52 11.31 -34.48
N ASP A 3 -76.49 10.83 -33.81
CA ASP A 3 -77.79 10.27 -34.28
C ASP A 3 -77.63 8.79 -34.60
N ASP A 4 -78.50 7.87 -34.43
CA ASP A 4 -79.89 7.89 -34.07
C ASP A 4 -80.45 6.45 -33.92
N LEU A 5 -81.40 6.23 -33.10
CA LEU A 5 -82.70 5.58 -33.31
C LEU A 5 -82.81 4.13 -33.86
N GLY A 6 -83.49 3.30 -33.25
CA GLY A 6 -84.87 3.00 -33.25
C GLY A 6 -85.18 1.52 -32.99
N LEU A 7 -85.97 1.17 -32.20
CA LEU A 7 -87.45 1.13 -32.11
C LEU A 7 -88.12 -0.15 -32.63
N PHE A 8 -89.01 -0.66 -31.83
CA PHE A 8 -90.23 -1.49 -32.15
C PHE A 8 -90.00 -3.01 -32.28
N THR A 9 -90.83 -3.86 -31.85
CA THR A 9 -92.21 -3.86 -31.25
C THR A 9 -92.52 -5.27 -30.71
N ASP A 10 -93.27 -5.28 -29.69
CA ASP A 10 -94.10 -6.38 -29.23
C ASP A 10 -95.21 -6.75 -30.26
N PRO A 11 -95.90 -7.89 -30.33
CA PRO A 11 -96.81 -8.28 -29.23
C PRO A 11 -97.19 -9.78 -29.10
N ASP A 12 -97.86 -9.98 -28.03
CA ASP A 12 -99.09 -10.82 -27.76
C ASP A 12 -99.02 -12.34 -27.60
N ALA A 13 -99.46 -12.70 -26.53
CA ALA A 13 -100.73 -13.29 -26.01
C ALA A 13 -100.71 -14.79 -25.68
N ASP A 14 -101.01 -14.96 -24.42
CA ASP A 14 -102.02 -15.81 -23.82
C ASP A 14 -101.93 -17.36 -24.05
N GLU A 15 -101.90 -18.11 -23.00
CA GLU A 15 -102.88 -19.04 -22.51
C GLU A 15 -102.57 -19.79 -21.24
N ARG A 16 -103.47 -19.87 -20.39
CA ARG A 16 -103.57 -20.50 -19.05
C ARG A 16 -103.46 -22.02 -19.16
N GLU A 17 -102.90 -22.74 -18.16
CA GLU A 17 -103.65 -23.48 -17.14
C GLU A 17 -102.81 -24.53 -16.38
N ARG A 18 -103.08 -24.60 -15.08
CA ARG A 18 -103.10 -25.76 -14.15
C ARG A 18 -101.84 -26.19 -13.43
N ARG A 19 -101.86 -26.03 -12.14
CA ARG A 19 -101.07 -26.62 -11.07
C ARG A 19 -101.14 -28.14 -11.00
N PRO A 20 -100.08 -28.80 -10.43
CA PRO A 20 -100.33 -29.28 -9.05
C PRO A 20 -99.12 -29.00 -8.08
N ARG A 21 -99.56 -28.72 -6.86
CA ARG A 21 -98.75 -28.54 -5.65
C ARG A 21 -98.08 -29.85 -5.27
N GLY A 22 -96.75 -29.84 -5.03
CA GLY A 22 -96.14 -30.97 -4.37
C GLY A 22 -94.61 -31.04 -4.40
N ARG A 23 -93.84 -30.11 -5.06
CA ARG A 23 -92.39 -30.22 -5.19
C ARG A 23 -91.57 -29.07 -4.58
N ASP A 24 -92.15 -28.07 -3.98
CA ASP A 24 -91.46 -26.85 -3.55
C ASP A 24 -90.82 -26.97 -2.15
N ARG A 25 -91.25 -27.89 -1.28
CA ARG A 25 -90.63 -28.03 0.06
C ARG A 25 -89.25 -28.72 0.08
N GLU A 26 -88.98 -29.57 -0.84
CA GLU A 26 -87.60 -30.22 -0.91
C GLU A 26 -86.58 -29.28 -1.58
N ARG A 27 -86.98 -28.46 -2.54
CA ARG A 27 -86.07 -27.49 -3.19
C ARG A 27 -85.62 -26.37 -2.28
N ASP A 28 -86.50 -25.89 -1.40
CA ASP A 28 -86.19 -24.80 -0.44
C ASP A 28 -85.28 -25.26 0.69
N SER A 29 -85.37 -26.51 1.15
CA SER A 29 -84.46 -27.11 2.15
C SER A 29 -83.09 -27.36 1.58
N ALA A 30 -82.99 -27.77 0.31
CA ALA A 30 -81.69 -27.98 -0.39
C ALA A 30 -80.97 -26.60 -0.69
N ARG A 31 -81.77 -25.55 -1.07
CA ARG A 31 -81.24 -24.20 -1.28
C ARG A 31 -80.79 -23.54 0.04
N ALA A 32 -81.47 -23.79 1.16
CA ALA A 32 -81.06 -23.27 2.47
C ALA A 32 -79.82 -23.95 2.99
N LYS A 33 -79.68 -25.29 2.79
CA LYS A 33 -78.42 -26.04 3.11
C LYS A 33 -77.30 -25.60 2.20
N ALA A 34 -77.49 -25.38 0.91
CA ALA A 34 -76.49 -24.91 -0.03
C ALA A 34 -76.01 -23.48 0.30
N LYS A 35 -76.96 -22.56 0.71
CA LYS A 35 -76.62 -21.18 1.16
C LYS A 35 -75.82 -21.17 2.47
N LYS A 36 -76.16 -22.06 3.45
CA LYS A 36 -75.36 -22.23 4.67
C LYS A 36 -73.92 -22.79 4.36
N ARG A 37 -73.89 -23.80 3.51
CA ARG A 37 -72.62 -24.39 3.09
C ARG A 37 -71.71 -23.35 2.33
N LYS A 38 -72.26 -22.53 1.46
CA LYS A 38 -71.52 -21.43 0.78
C LYS A 38 -71.07 -20.36 1.77
N LYS A 39 -71.88 -19.99 2.77
CA LYS A 39 -71.43 -19.08 3.82
C LYS A 39 -70.33 -19.66 4.70
N THR A 40 -70.43 -20.93 5.06
CA THR A 40 -69.36 -21.62 5.85
C THR A 40 -68.08 -21.72 5.05
N ILE A 41 -68.14 -22.07 3.75
CA ILE A 41 -66.97 -22.09 2.88
C ILE A 41 -66.35 -20.68 2.73
N LEU A 42 -67.20 -19.64 2.54
CA LEU A 42 -66.74 -18.27 2.47
C LEU A 42 -66.01 -17.82 3.74
N TRP A 43 -66.57 -18.18 4.93
CA TRP A 43 -65.93 -17.85 6.20
C TRP A 43 -64.63 -18.66 6.42
N LEU A 44 -64.55 -19.91 5.95
CA LEU A 44 -63.30 -20.73 5.99
C LEU A 44 -62.22 -20.11 5.05
N VAL A 45 -62.65 -19.64 3.87
CA VAL A 45 -61.68 -19.00 2.96
C VAL A 45 -61.20 -17.65 3.54
N VAL A 46 -62.11 -16.85 4.13
CA VAL A 46 -61.71 -15.61 4.81
C VAL A 46 -60.78 -15.90 6.00
N ALA A 47 -61.10 -16.89 6.81
CA ALA A 47 -60.21 -17.28 7.92
C ALA A 47 -58.86 -17.77 7.44
N LEU A 48 -58.79 -18.54 6.32
CA LEU A 48 -57.55 -19.00 5.72
C LEU A 48 -56.70 -17.82 5.18
N VAL A 49 -57.36 -16.85 4.49
CA VAL A 49 -56.70 -15.64 3.99
C VAL A 49 -56.16 -14.79 5.13
N LEU A 50 -56.96 -14.65 6.23
CA LEU A 50 -56.48 -13.95 7.42
C LEU A 50 -55.34 -14.68 8.13
N ALA A 51 -55.39 -16.02 8.21
CA ALA A 51 -54.31 -16.81 8.79
C ALA A 51 -53.01 -16.72 7.95
N VAL A 52 -53.12 -16.78 6.62
CA VAL A 52 -52.00 -16.59 5.70
C VAL A 52 -51.48 -15.16 5.75
N GLY A 53 -52.39 -14.16 5.80
CA GLY A 53 -52.03 -12.76 5.94
C GLY A 53 -51.36 -12.44 7.28
N MET A 54 -51.84 -12.98 8.40
CA MET A 54 -51.21 -12.82 9.71
C MET A 54 -49.89 -13.63 9.80
N GLY A 55 -49.84 -14.80 9.22
CA GLY A 55 -48.60 -15.61 9.12
C GLY A 55 -47.54 -14.88 8.31
N GLY A 56 -47.91 -14.32 7.15
CA GLY A 56 -47.03 -13.52 6.31
C GLY A 56 -46.58 -12.21 7.00
N ALA A 57 -47.50 -11.53 7.68
CA ALA A 57 -47.17 -10.33 8.47
C ALA A 57 -46.25 -10.65 9.67
N TYR A 58 -46.48 -11.78 10.36
CA TYR A 58 -45.65 -12.24 11.46
C TYR A 58 -44.25 -12.66 10.97
N TYR A 59 -44.13 -13.38 9.84
CA TYR A 59 -42.86 -13.72 9.23
C TYR A 59 -42.12 -12.47 8.73
N GLY A 60 -42.83 -11.55 8.04
CA GLY A 60 -42.24 -10.29 7.60
C GLY A 60 -41.82 -9.39 8.77
N TYR A 61 -42.58 -9.35 9.86
CA TYR A 61 -42.23 -8.63 11.08
C TYR A 61 -41.02 -9.26 11.80
N ARG A 62 -40.93 -10.60 11.81
CA ARG A 62 -39.76 -11.32 12.35
C ARG A 62 -38.52 -11.10 11.51
N GLU A 63 -38.66 -11.10 10.17
CA GLU A 63 -37.60 -10.78 9.23
C GLU A 63 -37.12 -9.32 9.40
N LEU A 64 -38.07 -8.38 9.52
CA LEU A 64 -37.80 -6.97 9.79
C LEU A 64 -37.16 -6.71 11.17
N ARG A 65 -37.49 -7.47 12.21
CA ARG A 65 -36.76 -7.43 13.48
C ARG A 65 -35.37 -8.07 13.41
N GLY A 66 -35.14 -9.05 12.52
CA GLY A 66 -33.83 -9.61 12.21
C GLY A 66 -32.94 -8.70 11.35
N ILE A 67 -33.54 -7.82 10.56
CA ILE A 67 -32.84 -6.82 9.70
C ILE A 67 -32.18 -5.67 10.52
N GLY A 68 -31.90 -5.81 11.75
CA GLY A 68 -31.18 -4.82 12.55
C GLY A 68 -30.24 -5.46 13.56
N SER A 69 -30.38 -6.74 13.85
CA SER A 69 -29.52 -7.45 14.78
C SER A 69 -28.24 -7.94 14.08
N TYR A 70 -27.13 -7.69 14.69
CA TYR A 70 -25.82 -8.22 14.31
C TYR A 70 -25.13 -8.73 15.58
N ASP A 71 -24.28 -9.73 15.41
CA ASP A 71 -23.49 -10.22 16.51
C ASP A 71 -22.40 -9.20 16.84
N ASP A 72 -22.28 -8.90 18.13
CA ASP A 72 -21.22 -8.02 18.66
C ASP A 72 -20.66 -8.59 19.95
N PHE A 73 -19.37 -8.39 20.18
CA PHE A 73 -18.73 -8.76 21.44
C PHE A 73 -18.94 -7.67 22.49
N PRO A 74 -19.02 -8.01 23.76
CA PRO A 74 -19.02 -7.01 24.82
C PRO A 74 -17.58 -6.57 25.14
N GLY A 75 -17.38 -5.24 25.31
CA GLY A 75 -16.16 -4.70 25.91
C GLY A 75 -14.99 -4.43 24.96
N SER A 76 -13.79 -4.28 25.56
CA SER A 76 -12.59 -3.72 24.91
C SER A 76 -11.63 -4.78 24.35
N GLY A 77 -12.01 -6.05 24.36
CA GLY A 77 -11.23 -7.15 23.81
C GLY A 77 -10.36 -7.89 24.84
N GLU A 78 -9.79 -9.02 24.38
CA GLU A 78 -9.02 -9.95 25.21
C GLU A 78 -7.52 -9.93 24.84
N ALA A 79 -7.11 -10.73 23.86
CA ALA A 79 -5.71 -10.92 23.46
C ALA A 79 -5.27 -9.90 22.40
N ASP A 80 -4.01 -9.48 22.45
CA ASP A 80 -3.44 -8.58 21.45
C ASP A 80 -3.32 -9.27 20.08
N THR A 81 -3.65 -8.54 19.01
CA THR A 81 -3.53 -8.98 17.64
C THR A 81 -3.15 -7.81 16.74
N ILE A 82 -2.55 -8.10 15.59
CA ILE A 82 -2.14 -7.09 14.60
C ILE A 82 -3.05 -7.22 13.39
N VAL A 83 -3.65 -6.11 13.00
CA VAL A 83 -4.52 -6.01 11.83
C VAL A 83 -3.87 -5.12 10.80
N GLU A 84 -3.87 -5.54 9.54
CA GLU A 84 -3.37 -4.76 8.41
C GLU A 84 -4.53 -4.08 7.69
N VAL A 85 -4.39 -2.78 7.43
CA VAL A 85 -5.22 -1.99 6.52
C VAL A 85 -4.38 -1.73 5.28
N GLN A 86 -4.87 -2.15 4.12
CA GLN A 86 -4.18 -1.96 2.85
C GLN A 86 -4.53 -0.62 2.22
N ASP A 87 -3.70 -0.19 1.28
CA ASP A 87 -4.00 1.02 0.51
C ASP A 87 -5.28 0.84 -0.32
N GLY A 88 -6.17 1.83 -0.25
CA GLY A 88 -7.48 1.77 -0.90
C GLY A 88 -8.56 0.95 -0.17
N ASP A 89 -8.28 0.39 1.01
CA ASP A 89 -9.30 -0.32 1.79
C ASP A 89 -10.42 0.62 2.22
N VAL A 90 -11.64 0.29 1.82
CA VAL A 90 -12.86 0.97 2.29
C VAL A 90 -13.32 0.40 3.63
N VAL A 91 -14.16 1.13 4.36
CA VAL A 91 -14.65 0.77 5.70
C VAL A 91 -15.19 -0.67 5.78
N SER A 92 -15.93 -1.12 4.76
CA SER A 92 -16.46 -2.49 4.71
C SER A 92 -15.36 -3.54 4.57
N LYS A 93 -14.27 -3.23 3.87
CA LYS A 93 -13.11 -4.11 3.74
C LYS A 93 -12.33 -4.19 5.05
N ILE A 94 -12.11 -3.05 5.70
CA ILE A 94 -11.51 -2.98 7.05
C ILE A 94 -12.34 -3.82 8.02
N ALA A 95 -13.67 -3.69 8.02
CA ALA A 95 -14.56 -4.47 8.85
C ALA A 95 -14.42 -5.99 8.61
N SER A 96 -14.32 -6.40 7.34
CA SER A 96 -14.10 -7.81 6.98
C SER A 96 -12.73 -8.31 7.48
N THR A 97 -11.70 -7.49 7.37
CA THR A 97 -10.36 -7.82 7.88
C THR A 97 -10.37 -7.96 9.41
N LEU A 98 -11.02 -7.06 10.13
CA LEU A 98 -11.19 -7.15 11.59
C LEU A 98 -11.94 -8.42 12.01
N TYR A 99 -13.01 -8.77 11.30
CA TYR A 99 -13.77 -9.99 11.53
C TYR A 99 -12.91 -11.25 11.30
N ASN A 100 -12.19 -11.32 10.19
CA ASN A 100 -11.33 -12.46 9.85
C ASN A 100 -10.16 -12.64 10.85
N ASN A 101 -9.74 -11.57 11.51
CA ASN A 101 -8.73 -11.62 12.57
C ASN A 101 -9.32 -11.81 13.98
N GLY A 102 -10.63 -12.08 14.09
CA GLY A 102 -11.30 -12.33 15.37
C GLY A 102 -11.38 -11.11 16.30
N VAL A 103 -11.20 -9.91 15.75
CA VAL A 103 -11.29 -8.66 16.51
C VAL A 103 -12.74 -8.35 16.87
N ILE A 104 -13.66 -8.57 15.95
CA ILE A 104 -15.09 -8.27 16.08
C ILE A 104 -15.93 -9.51 15.77
N ALA A 105 -17.14 -9.59 16.32
CA ALA A 105 -18.05 -10.71 16.12
C ALA A 105 -18.70 -10.71 14.72
N SER A 106 -18.88 -9.54 14.10
CA SER A 106 -19.37 -9.42 12.73
C SER A 106 -18.86 -8.15 12.07
N ALA A 107 -18.63 -8.17 10.75
CA ALA A 107 -18.27 -6.97 9.99
C ALA A 107 -19.32 -5.85 10.14
N ARG A 108 -20.58 -6.22 10.31
CA ARG A 108 -21.68 -5.27 10.51
C ARG A 108 -21.55 -4.49 11.81
N ALA A 109 -21.05 -5.10 12.90
CA ALA A 109 -20.81 -4.41 14.16
C ALA A 109 -19.90 -3.20 13.99
N PHE A 110 -18.82 -3.35 13.24
CA PHE A 110 -17.88 -2.27 12.93
C PHE A 110 -18.52 -1.21 12.01
N VAL A 111 -19.18 -1.63 10.94
CA VAL A 111 -19.81 -0.71 9.98
C VAL A 111 -20.90 0.13 10.64
N GLU A 112 -21.75 -0.46 11.50
CA GLU A 112 -22.79 0.30 12.21
C GLU A 112 -22.15 1.29 13.23
N ALA A 113 -21.13 0.84 13.98
CA ALA A 113 -20.42 1.72 14.90
C ALA A 113 -19.68 2.86 14.17
N SER A 114 -19.15 2.62 12.97
CA SER A 114 -18.42 3.60 12.18
C SER A 114 -19.28 4.78 11.71
N LYS A 115 -20.60 4.61 11.62
CA LYS A 115 -21.52 5.69 11.21
C LYS A 115 -21.56 6.85 12.19
N THR A 116 -21.16 6.62 13.44
CA THR A 116 -21.18 7.64 14.51
C THR A 116 -19.83 8.34 14.69
N ASP A 117 -18.79 7.91 13.98
CA ASP A 117 -17.44 8.50 14.10
C ASP A 117 -16.86 8.82 12.69
N ALA A 118 -16.92 10.09 12.31
CA ALA A 118 -16.43 10.56 11.02
C ALA A 118 -14.92 10.32 10.80
N ARG A 119 -14.13 10.12 11.87
CA ARG A 119 -12.68 9.85 11.77
C ARG A 119 -12.36 8.52 11.09
N VAL A 120 -13.31 7.60 11.02
CA VAL A 120 -13.15 6.31 10.32
C VAL A 120 -12.75 6.51 8.85
N THR A 121 -13.19 7.59 8.20
CA THR A 121 -12.82 7.90 6.82
C THR A 121 -11.35 8.32 6.66
N SER A 122 -10.66 8.64 7.76
CA SER A 122 -9.25 9.03 7.79
C SER A 122 -8.31 7.92 8.26
N ILE A 123 -8.81 6.68 8.43
CA ILE A 123 -7.97 5.53 8.74
C ILE A 123 -6.95 5.34 7.61
N GLN A 124 -5.67 5.36 7.96
CA GLN A 124 -4.56 5.25 7.01
C GLN A 124 -4.14 3.79 6.82
N PRO A 125 -3.60 3.41 5.66
CA PRO A 125 -2.96 2.11 5.48
C PRO A 125 -1.85 1.86 6.50
N GLY A 126 -1.69 0.60 6.92
CA GLY A 126 -0.66 0.20 7.88
C GLY A 126 -1.13 -0.87 8.85
N PHE A 127 -0.27 -1.15 9.82
CA PHE A 127 -0.56 -2.12 10.88
C PHE A 127 -1.14 -1.43 12.11
N TYR A 128 -2.14 -2.07 12.72
CA TYR A 128 -2.84 -1.58 13.90
C TYR A 128 -2.79 -2.62 15.03
N LEU A 129 -2.43 -2.17 16.22
CA LEU A 129 -2.41 -3.00 17.43
C LEU A 129 -3.82 -3.08 17.99
N MET A 130 -4.52 -4.17 17.72
CA MET A 130 -5.90 -4.42 18.12
C MET A 130 -5.98 -5.48 19.20
N LYS A 131 -7.18 -5.80 19.65
CA LYS A 131 -7.45 -6.96 20.50
C LYS A 131 -8.51 -7.86 19.87
N THR A 132 -8.43 -9.13 20.14
CA THR A 132 -9.50 -10.05 19.78
C THR A 132 -10.74 -9.80 20.63
N LYS A 133 -11.93 -10.14 20.13
CA LYS A 133 -13.22 -10.04 20.81
C LYS A 133 -13.56 -8.64 21.37
N MET A 134 -13.33 -7.62 20.56
CA MET A 134 -13.76 -6.24 20.85
C MET A 134 -15.19 -6.00 20.36
N SER A 135 -15.93 -5.12 21.03
CA SER A 135 -17.15 -4.58 20.46
C SER A 135 -16.85 -3.71 19.24
N GLY A 136 -17.83 -3.60 18.30
CA GLY A 136 -17.67 -2.75 17.14
C GLY A 136 -17.32 -1.31 17.48
N THR A 137 -17.94 -0.75 18.53
CA THR A 137 -17.66 0.61 19.01
C THR A 137 -16.23 0.75 19.54
N GLN A 138 -15.74 -0.21 20.33
CA GLN A 138 -14.37 -0.19 20.83
C GLN A 138 -13.34 -0.40 19.72
N ALA A 139 -13.66 -1.26 18.74
CA ALA A 139 -12.82 -1.45 17.57
C ALA A 139 -12.70 -0.16 16.75
N VAL A 140 -13.79 0.58 16.51
CA VAL A 140 -13.76 1.90 15.86
C VAL A 140 -12.90 2.87 16.67
N ALA A 141 -13.16 3.02 17.97
CA ALA A 141 -12.42 3.95 18.83
C ALA A 141 -10.91 3.68 18.80
N LYS A 142 -10.52 2.40 18.78
CA LYS A 142 -9.12 1.98 18.72
C LYS A 142 -8.50 2.18 17.35
N MET A 143 -9.24 1.93 16.26
CA MET A 143 -8.77 2.13 14.88
C MET A 143 -8.51 3.61 14.55
N VAL A 144 -9.26 4.53 15.12
CA VAL A 144 -9.09 5.97 14.89
C VAL A 144 -8.11 6.64 15.87
N ASP A 145 -7.60 5.91 16.87
CA ASP A 145 -6.56 6.40 17.77
C ASP A 145 -5.18 6.27 17.08
N PRO A 146 -4.47 7.39 16.84
CA PRO A 146 -3.16 7.37 16.21
C PRO A 146 -2.12 6.50 16.93
N LYS A 147 -2.27 6.29 18.24
CA LYS A 147 -1.36 5.46 19.05
C LYS A 147 -1.49 3.96 18.76
N THR A 148 -2.58 3.55 18.15
CA THR A 148 -2.83 2.14 17.78
C THR A 148 -2.11 1.76 16.51
N ARG A 149 -1.88 2.74 15.62
CA ARG A 149 -1.17 2.50 14.37
C ARG A 149 0.33 2.36 14.60
N VAL A 150 0.91 1.30 14.08
CA VAL A 150 2.37 1.11 14.10
C VAL A 150 3.03 2.19 13.25
N PRO A 151 4.04 2.91 13.76
CA PRO A 151 4.76 3.91 13.00
C PRO A 151 5.41 3.31 11.75
N ALA A 152 5.25 3.98 10.62
CA ALA A 152 5.94 3.60 9.40
C ALA A 152 7.40 4.07 9.44
N VAL A 153 8.29 3.34 8.74
CA VAL A 153 9.69 3.72 8.55
C VAL A 153 9.81 4.62 7.33
N GLN A 154 10.41 5.79 7.51
CA GLN A 154 10.67 6.72 6.41
C GLN A 154 12.12 6.63 5.97
N ILE A 155 12.37 6.00 4.84
CA ILE A 155 13.69 5.91 4.21
C ILE A 155 13.91 7.17 3.36
N VAL A 156 14.98 7.90 3.67
CA VAL A 156 15.38 9.10 2.92
C VAL A 156 16.36 8.76 1.79
N GLY A 157 16.49 9.63 0.79
CA GLY A 157 17.45 9.44 -0.30
C GLY A 157 18.91 9.43 0.20
N GLY A 158 19.75 8.65 -0.45
CA GLY A 158 21.17 8.53 -0.14
C GLY A 158 21.53 7.77 1.17
N ILE A 159 20.53 7.31 1.92
CA ILE A 159 20.80 6.52 3.15
C ILE A 159 21.36 5.15 2.80
N LYS A 160 22.25 4.61 3.65
CA LYS A 160 22.84 3.29 3.52
C LYS A 160 22.08 2.23 4.33
N LEU A 161 22.35 0.97 4.07
CA LEU A 161 21.83 -0.14 4.87
C LEU A 161 22.31 -0.09 6.32
N THR A 162 23.60 0.22 6.52
CA THR A 162 24.27 0.22 7.82
C THR A 162 24.43 1.63 8.39
N ASP A 163 24.61 1.72 9.70
CA ASP A 163 24.84 2.97 10.40
C ASP A 163 26.16 3.63 10.02
N ILE A 164 26.20 4.96 10.07
CA ILE A 164 27.39 5.76 9.83
C ILE A 164 27.69 6.59 11.08
N LYS A 165 28.95 6.62 11.50
CA LYS A 165 29.41 7.51 12.57
C LYS A 165 29.86 8.85 12.00
N VAL A 166 29.33 9.94 12.57
CA VAL A 166 29.67 11.32 12.24
C VAL A 166 30.14 12.01 13.53
N GLY A 167 31.44 11.97 13.77
CA GLY A 167 31.95 12.36 15.09
C GLY A 167 31.36 11.45 16.18
N ASP A 168 30.74 12.05 17.19
CA ASP A 168 30.08 11.31 18.28
C ASP A 168 28.63 10.91 17.96
N LYS A 169 28.09 11.28 16.80
CA LYS A 169 26.71 10.97 16.40
C LYS A 169 26.67 9.74 15.51
N VAL A 170 25.64 8.91 15.72
CA VAL A 170 25.30 7.79 14.83
C VAL A 170 24.14 8.23 13.96
N VAL A 171 24.35 8.21 12.65
CA VAL A 171 23.27 8.32 11.66
C VAL A 171 22.78 6.91 11.38
N LYS A 172 21.56 6.60 11.80
CA LYS A 172 20.96 5.27 11.67
C LYS A 172 20.76 4.92 10.19
N GLY A 173 21.33 3.80 9.77
CA GLY A 173 21.05 3.17 8.49
C GLY A 173 19.66 2.50 8.45
N ILE A 174 19.35 1.88 7.33
CA ILE A 174 18.05 1.23 7.11
C ILE A 174 17.82 0.11 8.13
N TYR A 175 18.85 -0.73 8.39
CA TYR A 175 18.71 -1.86 9.32
C TYR A 175 18.37 -1.42 10.75
N SER A 176 19.01 -0.36 11.25
CA SER A 176 18.69 0.19 12.57
C SER A 176 17.28 0.81 12.62
N GLN A 177 16.84 1.47 11.56
CA GLN A 177 15.47 2.01 11.48
C GLN A 177 14.42 0.91 11.44
N LEU A 178 14.69 -0.18 10.72
CA LEU A 178 13.81 -1.36 10.68
C LEU A 178 13.78 -2.08 12.03
N ALA A 179 14.92 -2.16 12.73
CA ALA A 179 15.00 -2.72 14.08
C ALA A 179 14.10 -1.95 15.06
N ASP A 180 14.21 -0.62 15.07
CA ASP A 180 13.36 0.24 15.90
C ASP A 180 11.85 0.06 15.64
N ALA A 181 11.49 -0.13 14.36
CA ALA A 181 10.09 -0.29 13.94
C ALA A 181 9.53 -1.71 14.14
N SER A 182 10.39 -2.71 14.33
CA SER A 182 10.01 -4.13 14.47
C SER A 182 9.41 -4.45 15.83
N CYS A 183 9.46 -3.52 16.78
CA CYS A 183 9.10 -3.75 18.17
C CYS A 183 7.64 -4.13 18.31
N THR A 184 7.38 -5.15 19.11
CA THR A 184 6.06 -5.55 19.58
C THR A 184 6.07 -5.59 21.11
N GLU A 185 4.92 -5.38 21.72
CA GLU A 185 4.71 -5.60 23.14
C GLU A 185 3.86 -6.86 23.32
N LYS A 186 4.39 -7.85 24.00
CA LYS A 186 3.69 -9.09 24.30
C LYS A 186 3.90 -9.42 25.76
N ASP A 187 2.81 -9.69 26.47
CA ASP A 187 2.82 -10.04 27.91
C ASP A 187 3.57 -8.99 28.78
N GLY A 188 3.47 -7.70 28.43
CA GLY A 188 4.13 -6.60 29.12
C GLY A 188 5.63 -6.46 28.83
N ALA A 189 6.20 -7.30 27.94
CA ALA A 189 7.60 -7.21 27.53
C ALA A 189 7.72 -6.69 26.09
N LYS A 190 8.51 -5.61 25.92
CA LYS A 190 8.87 -5.10 24.59
C LYS A 190 9.93 -5.99 23.96
N LYS A 191 9.62 -6.56 22.79
CA LYS A 191 10.54 -7.37 21.99
C LYS A 191 10.72 -6.72 20.61
N CYS A 192 11.97 -6.45 20.26
CA CYS A 192 12.37 -5.89 18.96
C CYS A 192 13.38 -6.83 18.31
N LEU A 193 13.48 -6.81 16.99
CA LEU A 193 14.65 -7.33 16.30
C LEU A 193 15.85 -6.41 16.53
N THR A 194 17.02 -7.00 16.61
CA THR A 194 18.29 -6.25 16.69
C THR A 194 18.81 -5.90 15.30
N PHE A 195 19.70 -4.92 15.24
CA PHE A 195 20.47 -4.61 14.01
C PHE A 195 21.19 -5.85 13.46
N ASP A 196 21.83 -6.63 14.36
CA ASP A 196 22.60 -7.80 13.96
C ASP A 196 21.72 -8.93 13.40
N GLU A 197 20.53 -9.14 13.96
CA GLU A 197 19.58 -10.13 13.41
C GLU A 197 19.10 -9.73 11.99
N ILE A 198 18.83 -8.45 11.77
CA ILE A 198 18.42 -7.94 10.46
C ILE A 198 19.55 -8.02 9.47
N LYS A 199 20.77 -7.60 9.87
CA LYS A 199 21.99 -7.69 9.06
C LYS A 199 22.28 -9.14 8.68
N ALA A 200 22.26 -10.06 9.63
CA ALA A 200 22.46 -11.48 9.38
C ALA A 200 21.42 -12.07 8.42
N ALA A 201 20.14 -11.72 8.58
CA ALA A 201 19.10 -12.13 7.64
C ALA A 201 19.35 -11.60 6.23
N ALA A 202 19.77 -10.34 6.09
CA ALA A 202 20.10 -9.72 4.82
C ALA A 202 21.32 -10.37 4.12
N GLU A 203 22.32 -10.79 4.88
CA GLU A 203 23.59 -11.31 4.36
C GLU A 203 23.60 -12.82 4.14
N GLN A 204 22.81 -13.58 4.91
CA GLN A 204 22.90 -15.05 4.93
C GLN A 204 21.73 -15.74 4.21
N THR A 205 20.59 -15.07 4.03
CA THR A 205 19.43 -15.66 3.38
C THR A 205 19.57 -15.58 1.85
N ASP A 206 19.14 -16.62 1.14
CA ASP A 206 19.11 -16.58 -0.34
C ASP A 206 18.34 -15.36 -0.85
N PRO A 207 18.87 -14.57 -1.78
CA PRO A 207 18.20 -13.39 -2.32
C PRO A 207 16.80 -13.65 -2.90
N VAL A 208 16.55 -14.85 -3.45
CA VAL A 208 15.20 -15.23 -3.92
C VAL A 208 14.23 -15.32 -2.75
N ALA A 209 14.63 -15.90 -1.63
CA ALA A 209 13.83 -15.98 -0.42
C ALA A 209 13.56 -14.59 0.19
N LEU A 210 14.46 -13.63 0.00
CA LEU A 210 14.28 -12.22 0.39
C LEU A 210 13.39 -11.44 -0.58
N GLY A 211 12.94 -12.03 -1.69
CA GLY A 211 12.09 -11.36 -2.67
C GLY A 211 12.81 -10.37 -3.58
N VAL A 212 14.13 -10.53 -3.73
CA VAL A 212 14.91 -9.75 -4.71
C VAL A 212 14.33 -9.99 -6.11
N PRO A 213 14.02 -8.92 -6.87
CA PRO A 213 13.43 -9.08 -8.20
C PRO A 213 14.43 -9.69 -9.20
N ASP A 214 13.90 -10.45 -10.17
CA ASP A 214 14.70 -11.22 -11.14
C ASP A 214 15.73 -10.36 -11.88
N TRP A 215 15.38 -9.12 -12.24
CA TRP A 215 16.29 -8.21 -12.95
C TRP A 215 17.53 -7.81 -12.15
N ALA A 216 17.49 -7.93 -10.81
CA ALA A 216 18.62 -7.62 -9.92
C ALA A 216 19.34 -8.87 -9.42
N LEU A 217 18.72 -10.05 -9.54
CA LEU A 217 19.13 -11.26 -8.82
C LEU A 217 20.58 -11.69 -9.13
N ALA A 218 20.99 -11.62 -10.41
CA ALA A 218 22.34 -12.01 -10.83
C ALA A 218 23.42 -11.10 -10.22
N ASP A 219 23.17 -9.80 -10.15
CA ASP A 219 24.09 -8.81 -9.61
C ASP A 219 24.15 -8.91 -8.07
N VAL A 220 23.00 -9.09 -7.42
CA VAL A 220 22.88 -9.30 -5.97
C VAL A 220 23.61 -10.57 -5.51
N LYS A 221 23.51 -11.66 -6.27
CA LYS A 221 24.23 -12.91 -5.97
C LYS A 221 25.76 -12.80 -6.14
N ARG A 222 26.21 -11.90 -7.01
CA ARG A 222 27.64 -11.67 -7.28
C ARG A 222 28.29 -10.72 -6.28
N ALA A 223 27.49 -9.80 -5.71
CA ALA A 223 27.97 -8.80 -4.77
C ALA A 223 28.40 -9.43 -3.43
N GLU A 224 29.32 -8.74 -2.74
CA GLU A 224 29.67 -9.10 -1.37
C GLU A 224 28.40 -9.07 -0.48
N PRO A 225 28.20 -10.06 0.41
CA PRO A 225 26.97 -10.18 1.21
C PRO A 225 26.58 -8.90 1.96
N GLU A 226 27.57 -8.16 2.46
CA GLU A 226 27.38 -6.92 3.22
C GLU A 226 26.72 -5.80 2.39
N TYR A 227 26.97 -5.77 1.06
CA TYR A 227 26.53 -4.69 0.17
C TYR A 227 25.41 -5.11 -0.79
N ARG A 228 25.11 -6.41 -0.85
CA ARG A 228 24.27 -6.99 -1.92
C ARG A 228 22.85 -6.44 -2.03
N LEU A 229 22.28 -5.94 -0.93
CA LEU A 229 20.95 -5.36 -0.91
C LEU A 229 20.96 -3.82 -0.99
N GLU A 230 22.15 -3.18 -1.07
CA GLU A 230 22.23 -1.72 -1.14
C GLU A 230 21.46 -1.19 -2.35
N GLY A 231 20.72 -0.09 -2.16
CA GLY A 231 19.91 0.56 -3.19
C GLY A 231 18.63 -0.17 -3.57
N LEU A 232 18.45 -1.45 -3.20
CA LEU A 232 17.19 -2.18 -3.45
C LEU A 232 16.04 -1.69 -2.58
N ILE A 233 16.32 -0.97 -1.50
CA ILE A 233 15.32 -0.28 -0.69
C ILE A 233 15.40 1.21 -1.06
N MET A 234 14.52 1.65 -1.96
CA MET A 234 14.52 3.04 -2.42
C MET A 234 13.90 4.00 -1.38
N ARG A 235 14.13 5.29 -1.55
CA ARG A 235 13.45 6.34 -0.77
C ARG A 235 11.93 6.13 -0.74
N GLY A 236 11.34 6.21 0.46
CA GLY A 236 9.90 6.07 0.62
C GLY A 236 9.47 5.72 2.03
N VAL A 237 8.17 5.53 2.20
CA VAL A 237 7.56 5.10 3.46
C VAL A 237 7.27 3.60 3.37
N TYR A 238 7.65 2.88 4.44
CA TYR A 238 7.49 1.42 4.55
C TYR A 238 6.75 1.06 5.81
N GLN A 239 5.72 0.24 5.65
CA GLN A 239 4.99 -0.34 6.77
C GLN A 239 5.74 -1.59 7.25
N VAL A 240 6.02 -1.65 8.54
CA VAL A 240 6.71 -2.78 9.17
C VAL A 240 5.73 -3.51 10.07
N LYS A 241 5.49 -4.80 9.79
CA LYS A 241 4.66 -5.64 10.65
C LYS A 241 5.46 -6.03 11.90
N PRO A 242 5.02 -5.67 13.11
CA PRO A 242 5.71 -6.03 14.33
C PRO A 242 5.68 -7.54 14.60
N GLY A 243 6.72 -8.05 15.28
CA GLY A 243 6.75 -9.43 15.77
C GLY A 243 7.04 -10.50 14.71
N VAL A 244 7.36 -10.12 13.47
CA VAL A 244 7.80 -11.05 12.42
C VAL A 244 9.29 -11.39 12.57
N SER A 245 9.76 -12.42 11.86
CA SER A 245 11.19 -12.74 11.79
C SER A 245 11.97 -11.68 10.97
N ALA A 246 13.28 -11.59 11.17
CA ALA A 246 14.14 -10.68 10.43
C ALA A 246 14.09 -10.95 8.91
N VAL A 247 14.03 -12.21 8.49
CA VAL A 247 13.89 -12.62 7.08
C VAL A 247 12.56 -12.12 6.49
N GLU A 248 11.46 -12.31 7.20
CA GLU A 248 10.13 -11.86 6.74
C GLU A 248 10.05 -10.33 6.68
N LEU A 249 10.65 -9.63 7.64
CA LEU A 249 10.74 -8.17 7.65
C LEU A 249 11.50 -7.66 6.43
N ILE A 250 12.74 -8.14 6.19
CA ILE A 250 13.55 -7.76 5.02
C ILE A 250 12.79 -8.06 3.73
N ARG A 251 12.21 -9.26 3.61
CA ARG A 251 11.42 -9.66 2.45
C ARG A 251 10.27 -8.67 2.20
N SER A 252 9.52 -8.30 3.21
CA SER A 252 8.37 -7.39 3.07
C SER A 252 8.81 -6.02 2.54
N VAL A 253 9.91 -5.49 3.04
CA VAL A 253 10.48 -4.21 2.64
C VAL A 253 11.06 -4.27 1.22
N ILE A 254 11.79 -5.33 0.86
CA ILE A 254 12.33 -5.53 -0.50
C ILE A 254 11.18 -5.66 -1.52
N VAL A 255 10.14 -6.44 -1.24
CA VAL A 255 8.98 -6.59 -2.13
C VAL A 255 8.24 -5.26 -2.30
N ALA A 256 7.99 -4.54 -1.21
CA ALA A 256 7.36 -3.22 -1.27
C ALA A 256 8.23 -2.21 -2.05
N SER A 257 9.55 -2.27 -1.89
CA SER A 257 10.48 -1.44 -2.65
C SER A 257 10.53 -1.81 -4.13
N ALA A 258 10.49 -3.10 -4.46
CA ALA A 258 10.45 -3.55 -5.86
C ALA A 258 9.22 -3.00 -6.61
N GLN A 259 8.07 -2.91 -5.94
CA GLN A 259 6.87 -2.26 -6.50
C GLN A 259 7.10 -0.76 -6.74
N LYS A 260 7.74 -0.07 -5.78
CA LYS A 260 8.09 1.36 -5.92
C LYS A 260 9.10 1.58 -7.04
N LEU A 261 10.12 0.73 -7.16
CA LEU A 261 11.10 0.74 -8.24
C LEU A 261 10.42 0.53 -9.61
N ALA A 262 9.47 -0.40 -9.68
CA ALA A 262 8.68 -0.62 -10.90
C ALA A 262 7.84 0.62 -11.26
N GLY A 263 7.20 1.25 -10.28
CA GLY A 263 6.49 2.51 -10.45
C GLY A 263 7.39 3.68 -10.86
N ALA A 264 8.67 3.66 -10.44
CA ALA A 264 9.68 4.63 -10.84
C ALA A 264 10.31 4.34 -12.21
N GLY A 265 9.99 3.18 -12.84
CA GLY A 265 10.42 2.83 -14.18
C GLY A 265 11.48 1.72 -14.28
N ILE A 266 11.91 1.10 -13.17
CA ILE A 266 12.84 -0.03 -13.19
C ILE A 266 12.07 -1.34 -12.99
N PRO A 267 12.12 -2.32 -13.93
CA PRO A 267 13.02 -2.40 -15.09
C PRO A 267 12.45 -1.85 -16.40
N GLY A 268 11.16 -1.53 -16.47
CA GLY A 268 10.44 -1.31 -17.74
C GLY A 268 10.98 -0.14 -18.58
N GLY A 269 11.32 0.98 -17.94
CA GLY A 269 11.80 2.21 -18.59
C GLY A 269 13.29 2.24 -18.91
N THR A 270 14.05 1.19 -18.56
CA THR A 270 15.51 1.18 -18.75
C THR A 270 15.95 0.78 -20.17
N LYS A 271 15.02 0.29 -21.00
CA LYS A 271 15.33 -0.28 -22.33
C LYS A 271 16.05 0.70 -23.26
N ASP A 272 15.70 1.96 -23.19
CA ASP A 272 16.25 2.99 -24.10
C ASP A 272 17.54 3.62 -23.57
N THR A 273 17.99 3.23 -22.39
CA THR A 273 19.19 3.80 -21.76
C THR A 273 20.51 3.19 -22.28
N GLY A 274 20.44 1.99 -22.85
CA GLY A 274 21.62 1.19 -23.21
C GLY A 274 22.27 0.47 -22.01
N PHE A 275 21.67 0.57 -20.80
CA PHE A 275 22.16 -0.07 -19.57
C PHE A 275 21.15 -1.08 -19.03
N ARG A 276 21.66 -2.08 -18.30
CA ARG A 276 20.83 -3.04 -17.58
C ARG A 276 20.05 -2.36 -16.44
N PRO A 277 18.88 -2.87 -16.03
CA PRO A 277 18.11 -2.28 -14.93
C PRO A 277 18.92 -2.07 -13.65
N TYR A 278 19.80 -3.01 -13.29
CA TYR A 278 20.65 -2.89 -12.12
C TYR A 278 21.70 -1.78 -12.27
N GLU A 279 22.27 -1.60 -13.45
CA GLU A 279 23.19 -0.49 -13.75
C GLU A 279 22.51 0.88 -13.65
N VAL A 280 21.27 0.97 -14.11
CA VAL A 280 20.43 2.18 -13.91
C VAL A 280 20.21 2.45 -12.43
N LEU A 281 19.96 1.41 -11.62
CA LEU A 281 19.83 1.54 -10.17
C LEU A 281 21.14 2.04 -9.53
N VAL A 282 22.29 1.51 -9.95
CA VAL A 282 23.62 1.98 -9.50
C VAL A 282 23.79 3.46 -9.85
N MET A 283 23.58 3.84 -11.11
CA MET A 283 23.67 5.24 -11.55
C MET A 283 22.75 6.16 -10.73
N SER A 284 21.51 5.71 -10.47
CA SER A 284 20.56 6.50 -9.66
C SER A 284 21.09 6.76 -8.25
N SER A 285 21.76 5.79 -7.63
CA SER A 285 22.36 5.95 -6.31
C SER A 285 23.55 6.91 -6.32
N LEU A 286 24.34 6.92 -7.40
CA LEU A 286 25.43 7.87 -7.60
C LEU A 286 24.88 9.29 -7.74
N ILE A 287 23.89 9.48 -8.61
CA ILE A 287 23.22 10.77 -8.83
C ILE A 287 22.66 11.33 -7.50
N GLU A 288 21.98 10.50 -6.72
CA GLU A 288 21.42 10.87 -5.42
C GLU A 288 22.47 11.36 -4.43
N LYS A 289 23.70 10.80 -4.51
CA LYS A 289 24.81 11.15 -3.60
C LYS A 289 25.60 12.37 -4.04
N GLU A 290 25.68 12.62 -5.34
CA GLU A 290 26.57 13.66 -5.90
C GLU A 290 25.92 15.03 -5.99
N ALA A 291 24.57 15.11 -6.08
CA ALA A 291 23.92 16.36 -6.41
C ALA A 291 22.64 16.60 -5.61
N ILE A 292 22.12 17.83 -5.75
CA ILE A 292 20.76 18.17 -5.38
C ILE A 292 19.80 17.91 -6.57
N GLU A 293 18.52 17.73 -6.29
CA GLU A 293 17.53 17.24 -7.26
C GLU A 293 17.51 18.02 -8.59
N LYS A 294 17.66 19.36 -8.55
CA LYS A 294 17.69 20.19 -9.77
C LYS A 294 18.86 19.90 -10.72
N ASP A 295 19.94 19.31 -10.22
CA ASP A 295 21.14 18.99 -10.98
C ASP A 295 21.22 17.50 -11.42
N PHE A 296 20.26 16.68 -11.02
CA PHE A 296 20.28 15.22 -11.25
C PHE A 296 20.41 14.84 -12.72
N THR A 297 19.69 15.49 -13.63
CA THR A 297 19.75 15.19 -15.07
C THR A 297 21.11 15.55 -15.68
N LYS A 298 21.76 16.60 -15.18
CA LYS A 298 23.11 17.01 -15.60
C LYS A 298 24.18 16.06 -15.08
N VAL A 299 24.11 15.67 -13.79
CA VAL A 299 25.04 14.67 -13.23
C VAL A 299 24.85 13.32 -13.94
N SER A 300 23.62 12.93 -14.25
CA SER A 300 23.35 11.77 -15.10
C SER A 300 24.07 11.89 -16.45
N GLN A 301 23.99 13.05 -17.11
CA GLN A 301 24.67 13.27 -18.39
C GLN A 301 26.19 13.16 -18.26
N VAL A 302 26.78 13.65 -17.17
CA VAL A 302 28.23 13.47 -16.91
C VAL A 302 28.58 11.99 -16.80
N ILE A 303 27.80 11.20 -16.06
CA ILE A 303 27.99 9.74 -15.94
C ILE A 303 27.97 9.09 -17.33
N TYR A 304 26.93 9.35 -18.13
CA TYR A 304 26.80 8.77 -19.48
C TYR A 304 27.98 9.16 -20.37
N ASN A 305 28.40 10.43 -20.36
CA ASN A 305 29.51 10.90 -21.18
C ASN A 305 30.84 10.29 -20.77
N ARG A 306 31.10 10.16 -19.45
CA ARG A 306 32.35 9.55 -18.95
C ARG A 306 32.39 8.05 -19.22
N LEU A 307 31.27 7.33 -19.06
CA LEU A 307 31.20 5.91 -19.40
C LEU A 307 31.41 5.66 -20.90
N LYS A 308 30.86 6.52 -21.76
CA LYS A 308 31.07 6.47 -23.22
C LYS A 308 32.49 6.76 -23.64
N LYS A 309 33.22 7.62 -22.90
CA LYS A 309 34.61 8.09 -23.20
C LYS A 309 35.66 7.34 -22.38
N PRO A 310 35.55 6.14 -21.99
CA PRO A 310 36.30 5.39 -20.96
C PRO A 310 37.07 6.29 -19.95
N MET A 311 36.30 7.25 -19.33
CA MET A 311 36.80 8.08 -18.24
C MET A 311 36.37 7.52 -16.90
N ALA A 312 37.24 7.63 -15.89
CA ALA A 312 36.89 7.35 -14.51
C ALA A 312 35.80 8.32 -14.00
N LEU A 313 34.84 7.82 -13.21
CA LEU A 313 33.75 8.66 -12.70
C LEU A 313 34.22 9.68 -11.65
N GLN A 314 35.25 9.33 -10.87
CA GLN A 314 35.91 10.22 -9.90
C GLN A 314 34.95 10.86 -8.89
N PHE A 315 34.11 10.05 -8.28
CA PHE A 315 33.12 10.48 -7.28
C PHE A 315 33.62 10.20 -5.87
N ASP A 316 33.81 11.24 -5.07
CA ASP A 316 34.20 11.12 -3.65
C ASP A 316 33.19 10.32 -2.83
N SER A 317 31.92 10.37 -3.19
CA SER A 317 30.86 9.61 -2.54
C SER A 317 31.09 8.09 -2.54
N THR A 318 31.72 7.57 -3.58
CA THR A 318 32.01 6.14 -3.73
C THR A 318 33.10 5.67 -2.77
N ILE A 319 34.11 6.51 -2.53
CA ILE A 319 35.16 6.27 -1.53
C ILE A 319 34.59 6.41 -0.12
N ASN A 320 33.82 7.46 0.12
CA ASN A 320 33.16 7.73 1.40
C ASN A 320 32.19 6.60 1.78
N TYR A 321 31.54 5.95 0.79
CA TYR A 321 30.67 4.81 1.02
C TYR A 321 31.43 3.65 1.70
N LYS A 322 32.61 3.25 1.20
CA LYS A 322 33.43 2.18 1.77
C LYS A 322 34.06 2.57 3.11
N ASN A 323 34.44 3.82 3.26
CA ASN A 323 35.05 4.31 4.50
C ASN A 323 34.05 4.61 5.62
N ASN A 324 32.74 4.42 5.38
CA ASN A 324 31.65 4.79 6.30
C ASN A 324 31.71 6.24 6.79
N GLN A 325 32.20 7.14 5.92
CA GLN A 325 32.31 8.57 6.22
C GLN A 325 31.20 9.36 5.51
N PRO A 326 30.61 10.37 6.16
CA PRO A 326 29.66 11.24 5.52
C PRO A 326 30.37 12.36 4.80
N HIS A 327 30.08 12.56 3.51
CA HIS A 327 30.30 13.77 2.71
C HIS A 327 31.56 14.60 3.02
N ILE A 328 32.66 13.96 3.34
CA ILE A 328 33.94 14.62 3.56
C ILE A 328 34.70 14.55 2.23
N ARG A 329 35.38 15.64 1.87
CA ARG A 329 36.31 15.65 0.74
C ARG A 329 37.36 14.58 0.99
N THR A 330 37.57 13.70 0.01
CA THR A 330 38.57 12.62 0.13
C THR A 330 39.96 13.15 0.00
N SER A 331 40.92 12.56 0.74
CA SER A 331 42.32 12.84 0.60
C SER A 331 42.92 12.15 -0.64
N ASP A 332 44.09 12.60 -1.10
CA ASP A 332 44.78 11.90 -2.18
C ASP A 332 45.10 10.45 -1.81
N ALA A 333 45.46 10.19 -0.54
CA ALA A 333 45.67 8.83 -0.04
C ALA A 333 44.39 7.94 -0.09
N ASP A 334 43.20 8.53 0.06
CA ASP A 334 41.94 7.80 -0.12
C ASP A 334 41.68 7.51 -1.60
N ARG A 335 41.97 8.46 -2.49
CA ARG A 335 41.83 8.32 -3.94
C ARG A 335 42.80 7.32 -4.56
N ASP A 336 43.99 7.18 -3.97
CA ASP A 336 45.02 6.25 -4.43
C ASP A 336 44.84 4.82 -3.89
N ARG A 337 43.86 4.60 -2.97
CA ARG A 337 43.63 3.27 -2.40
C ARG A 337 42.84 2.39 -3.38
N PRO A 338 43.41 1.26 -3.85
CA PRO A 338 42.69 0.38 -4.76
C PRO A 338 41.43 -0.22 -4.15
N GLY A 339 40.38 -0.39 -4.99
CA GLY A 339 39.14 -1.05 -4.57
C GLY A 339 38.03 -0.92 -5.62
N PRO A 340 37.11 -1.87 -5.63
CA PRO A 340 36.05 -1.89 -6.66
C PRO A 340 35.07 -0.72 -6.58
N TYR A 341 35.05 -0.01 -5.46
CA TYR A 341 34.25 1.21 -5.27
C TYR A 341 35.05 2.49 -5.50
N ASN A 342 36.34 2.42 -5.69
CA ASN A 342 37.15 3.61 -5.97
C ASN A 342 37.05 4.01 -7.44
N THR A 343 36.15 4.92 -7.74
CA THR A 343 35.89 5.42 -9.09
C THR A 343 36.94 6.41 -9.61
N TYR A 344 38.01 6.69 -8.86
CA TYR A 344 39.21 7.37 -9.36
C TYR A 344 40.14 6.42 -10.08
N MET A 345 40.26 5.18 -9.57
CA MET A 345 41.17 4.15 -10.10
C MET A 345 40.44 3.12 -10.97
N THR A 346 39.18 2.86 -10.69
CA THR A 346 38.38 1.86 -11.40
C THR A 346 37.43 2.55 -12.35
N GLN A 347 37.53 2.21 -13.63
CA GLN A 347 36.58 2.71 -14.65
C GLN A 347 35.26 1.97 -14.57
N GLY A 348 34.17 2.67 -14.94
CA GLY A 348 32.83 2.11 -14.94
C GLY A 348 32.06 2.41 -13.65
N LEU A 349 30.96 1.68 -13.49
CA LEU A 349 30.07 1.81 -12.33
C LEU A 349 30.59 1.01 -11.13
N THR A 350 30.19 1.40 -9.93
CA THR A 350 30.44 0.61 -8.72
C THR A 350 29.72 -0.75 -8.78
N PRO A 351 30.22 -1.77 -8.09
CA PRO A 351 29.61 -3.13 -8.10
C PRO A 351 28.16 -3.15 -7.62
N THR A 352 27.81 -2.26 -6.70
CA THR A 352 26.46 -2.10 -6.16
C THR A 352 26.10 -0.63 -6.10
N PRO A 353 24.82 -0.28 -5.93
CA PRO A 353 24.42 1.05 -5.47
C PRO A 353 25.18 1.44 -4.18
N ILE A 354 25.26 2.72 -3.87
CA ILE A 354 25.95 3.26 -2.67
C ILE A 354 24.98 3.97 -1.71
N GLY A 355 23.70 3.74 -1.87
CA GLY A 355 22.63 4.25 -1.02
C GLY A 355 21.26 4.15 -1.70
N SER A 356 20.21 4.47 -0.96
CA SER A 356 18.83 4.44 -1.45
C SER A 356 18.58 5.54 -2.47
N PRO A 357 18.14 5.22 -3.71
CA PRO A 357 17.79 6.23 -4.70
C PRO A 357 16.39 6.81 -4.45
N SER A 358 16.18 8.04 -4.89
CA SER A 358 14.85 8.64 -5.03
C SER A 358 14.26 8.33 -6.41
N GLN A 359 12.94 8.53 -6.54
CA GLN A 359 12.28 8.44 -7.84
C GLN A 359 12.83 9.46 -8.84
N GLN A 360 13.20 10.65 -8.38
CA GLN A 360 13.78 11.70 -9.20
C GLN A 360 15.16 11.32 -9.73
N ALA A 361 16.01 10.71 -8.89
CA ALA A 361 17.32 10.21 -9.31
C ALA A 361 17.19 9.06 -10.32
N ILE A 362 16.22 8.15 -10.14
CA ILE A 362 15.90 7.09 -11.10
C ILE A 362 15.44 7.68 -12.44
N ALA A 363 14.54 8.66 -12.41
CA ALA A 363 14.07 9.33 -13.62
C ALA A 363 15.21 10.04 -14.36
N ALA A 364 16.11 10.70 -13.62
CA ALA A 364 17.29 11.35 -14.18
C ALA A 364 18.29 10.35 -14.79
N ALA A 365 18.49 9.19 -14.13
CA ALA A 365 19.34 8.12 -14.66
C ALA A 365 18.81 7.55 -15.98
N MET A 366 17.48 7.50 -16.15
CA MET A 366 16.86 7.03 -17.41
C MET A 366 16.77 8.11 -18.49
N LYS A 367 16.81 9.39 -18.10
CA LYS A 367 16.68 10.51 -19.05
C LYS A 367 17.67 11.62 -18.71
N PRO A 368 18.95 11.46 -19.09
CA PRO A 368 19.94 12.52 -18.95
C PRO A 368 19.57 13.75 -19.76
N GLU A 369 20.11 14.93 -19.38
CA GLU A 369 19.76 16.23 -20.01
C GLU A 369 20.20 16.32 -21.47
N GLY A 370 21.29 15.65 -21.83
CA GLY A 370 21.97 15.79 -23.12
C GLY A 370 23.13 16.76 -23.07
N GLY A 371 23.93 16.81 -24.17
CA GLY A 371 25.10 17.65 -24.28
C GLY A 371 26.40 16.98 -23.88
N ASP A 372 27.50 17.76 -23.89
CA ASP A 372 28.89 17.24 -23.81
C ASP A 372 29.56 17.49 -22.47
N ILE A 373 28.79 17.80 -21.42
CA ILE A 373 29.33 18.05 -20.07
C ILE A 373 30.06 16.83 -19.53
N LEU A 374 31.26 17.06 -19.00
CA LEU A 374 32.15 16.03 -18.48
C LEU A 374 32.53 16.24 -17.01
N TYR A 375 32.38 17.45 -16.52
CA TYR A 375 32.83 17.85 -15.20
C TYR A 375 31.77 18.62 -14.47
N PHE A 376 31.78 18.56 -13.14
CA PHE A 376 30.97 19.41 -12.27
C PHE A 376 31.68 19.63 -10.93
N VAL A 377 31.31 20.69 -10.26
CA VAL A 377 31.74 21.03 -8.90
C VAL A 377 30.65 21.82 -8.22
N LYS A 378 30.43 21.62 -6.93
CA LYS A 378 29.51 22.47 -6.16
C LYS A 378 30.04 23.91 -6.16
N CYS A 379 29.23 24.85 -6.63
CA CYS A 379 29.69 26.24 -6.83
C CYS A 379 28.73 27.27 -6.20
N GLN A 380 27.68 26.82 -5.51
CA GLN A 380 26.76 27.73 -4.82
C GLN A 380 26.45 27.21 -3.40
N GLN A 381 26.07 28.11 -2.51
CA GLN A 381 25.76 27.83 -1.10
C GLN A 381 24.59 26.86 -0.93
N ASP A 382 23.64 26.88 -1.85
CA ASP A 382 22.48 25.97 -1.85
C ASP A 382 22.80 24.55 -2.34
N GLY A 383 24.08 24.27 -2.66
CA GLY A 383 24.58 23.00 -3.16
C GLY A 383 24.47 22.81 -4.67
N THR A 384 24.08 23.86 -5.42
CA THR A 384 24.05 23.82 -6.90
C THR A 384 25.44 23.65 -7.46
N SER A 385 25.54 22.84 -8.53
CA SER A 385 26.77 22.57 -9.24
C SER A 385 26.96 23.44 -10.47
N CYS A 386 28.22 23.82 -10.74
CA CYS A 386 28.69 24.34 -12.02
C CYS A 386 29.19 23.18 -12.87
N PHE A 387 28.73 23.12 -14.11
CA PHE A 387 29.08 22.07 -15.06
C PHE A 387 30.04 22.62 -16.11
N ALA A 388 30.89 21.75 -16.65
CA ALA A 388 31.91 22.11 -17.63
C ALA A 388 32.09 21.00 -18.67
N THR A 389 32.50 21.39 -19.88
CA THR A 389 32.85 20.50 -20.99
C THR A 389 34.34 20.26 -21.09
N SER A 390 35.18 21.16 -20.52
CA SER A 390 36.63 21.06 -20.50
C SER A 390 37.18 21.10 -19.07
N ILE A 391 38.42 20.58 -18.92
CA ILE A 391 39.12 20.62 -17.64
C ILE A 391 39.47 22.03 -17.21
N ASP A 392 39.77 22.93 -18.16
CA ASP A 392 40.14 24.32 -17.87
C ASP A 392 38.94 25.08 -17.30
N GLU A 393 37.72 24.89 -17.89
CA GLU A 393 36.49 25.46 -17.40
C GLU A 393 36.14 24.90 -15.99
N HIS A 394 36.34 23.58 -15.78
CA HIS A 394 36.14 22.96 -14.47
C HIS A 394 37.07 23.54 -13.41
N ASN A 395 38.39 23.70 -13.73
CA ASN A 395 39.34 24.27 -12.82
C ASN A 395 39.01 25.74 -12.47
N ALA A 396 38.50 26.51 -13.45
CA ALA A 396 38.05 27.89 -13.21
C ALA A 396 36.83 27.91 -12.26
N ASN A 397 35.86 27.02 -12.46
CA ASN A 397 34.69 26.84 -11.58
C ASN A 397 35.11 26.41 -10.17
N ASP A 398 36.03 25.47 -10.03
CA ASP A 398 36.56 25.00 -8.74
C ASP A 398 37.26 26.11 -7.98
N GLN A 399 38.19 26.84 -8.64
CA GLN A 399 38.87 28.01 -8.05
C GLN A 399 37.88 29.11 -7.61
N LYS A 400 36.85 29.35 -8.41
CA LYS A 400 35.82 30.31 -8.03
C LYS A 400 35.06 29.83 -6.80
N ALA A 401 34.62 28.58 -6.76
CA ALA A 401 33.91 28.00 -5.62
C ALA A 401 34.73 28.06 -4.33
N GLN A 402 36.03 27.81 -4.41
CA GLN A 402 36.97 27.93 -3.28
C GLN A 402 37.09 29.40 -2.81
N ARG A 403 37.25 30.37 -3.72
CA ARG A 403 37.29 31.80 -3.36
C ARG A 403 35.99 32.29 -2.71
N ASP A 404 34.87 31.76 -3.16
CA ASP A 404 33.53 32.12 -2.66
C ASP A 404 33.17 31.37 -1.35
N GLY A 405 34.09 30.53 -0.83
CA GLY A 405 33.93 29.79 0.44
C GLY A 405 32.80 28.75 0.40
N ILE A 406 32.59 28.12 -0.74
CA ILE A 406 31.53 27.09 -0.89
C ILE A 406 31.95 25.79 -0.19
N TYR A 407 33.26 25.48 -0.13
CA TYR A 407 33.87 24.33 0.56
C TYR A 407 35.37 24.54 0.84
#